data_09a940ec35644877448c2823d71496b7
#
_entry.id   09a940ec35644877448c2823d71496b7
#
_cell.length_a   1.000
_cell.length_b   1.000
_cell.length_c   1.000
_cell.angle_alpha   90.00
_cell.angle_beta   90.00
_cell.angle_gamma   90.00
#
_symmetry.space_group_name_H-M   'P 1'
#
loop_
_entity.id
_entity.type
_entity.pdbx_description
1 polymer ?
#
loop_
_entity_poly.entity_id
_entity_poly.type
_entity_poly.pdbx_seq_one_letter_code
_entity_poly.pdbx_strand_id
1 'polypeptide(L)' 'MTNLKQEEIGKALIQLVNIRYLIDDGHHNKELGDLIKVGNVLFNELNDANKERFQIWLDKKMKENELD' A
#
# COMPACT_ATOMS: atom_id res chain seq x y z
N MET A 1 0.34 -7.17 21.65
CA MET A 1 1.61 -7.25 20.95
C MET A 1 1.41 -7.39 19.47
N THR A 2 0.60 -8.35 19.05
CA THR A 2 0.29 -8.51 17.62
C THR A 2 -0.39 -7.28 17.04
N ASN A 3 -1.17 -6.54 17.85
CA ASN A 3 -1.88 -5.36 17.37
C ASN A 3 -0.94 -4.23 16.98
N LEU A 4 0.15 -4.03 17.73
CA LEU A 4 1.13 -3.01 17.38
C LEU A 4 1.81 -3.31 16.06
N LYS A 5 2.15 -4.58 15.84
CA LYS A 5 2.78 -5.00 14.60
C LYS A 5 1.83 -4.78 13.43
N GLN A 6 0.54 -5.08 13.59
CA GLN A 6 -0.45 -4.86 12.55
C GLN A 6 -0.58 -3.39 12.19
N GLU A 7 -0.57 -2.50 13.18
CA GLU A 7 -0.62 -1.06 12.92
C GLU A 7 0.59 -0.60 12.13
N GLU A 8 1.77 -1.06 12.51
CA GLU A 8 3.01 -0.69 11.82
C GLU A 8 3.00 -1.14 10.37
N ILE A 9 2.53 -2.36 10.12
CA ILE A 9 2.43 -2.88 8.75
C ILE A 9 1.45 -2.03 7.95
N GLY A 10 0.30 -1.70 8.53
CA GLY A 10 -0.69 -0.86 7.86
C GLY A 10 -0.13 0.51 7.50
N LYS A 11 0.57 1.15 8.42
CA LYS A 11 1.17 2.45 8.16
C LYS A 11 2.22 2.36 7.06
N ALA A 12 3.05 1.32 7.08
CA ALA A 12 4.07 1.14 6.06
C ALA A 12 3.44 0.95 4.68
N LEU A 13 2.36 0.18 4.60
CA LEU A 13 1.64 -0.03 3.34
C LEU A 13 1.07 1.28 2.80
N ILE A 14 0.48 2.09 3.67
CA ILE A 14 -0.07 3.39 3.26
C ILE A 14 1.04 4.28 2.71
N GLN A 15 2.19 4.30 3.36
CA GLN A 15 3.32 5.09 2.89
C GLN A 15 3.83 4.59 1.54
N LEU A 16 3.90 3.28 1.35
CA LEU A 16 4.33 2.70 0.08
C LEU A 16 3.40 3.10 -1.06
N VAL A 17 2.10 3.07 -0.82
CA VAL A 17 1.12 3.47 -1.83
C VAL A 17 1.29 4.96 -2.17
N ASN A 18 1.48 5.80 -1.16
CA ASN A 18 1.67 7.23 -1.38
C ASN A 18 2.95 7.50 -2.17
N ILE A 19 4.03 6.79 -1.87
CA ILE A 19 5.28 6.91 -2.61
C ILE A 19 5.08 6.51 -4.07
N ARG A 20 4.34 5.44 -4.30
CA ARG A 20 4.06 4.99 -5.67
C ARG A 20 3.39 6.08 -6.49
N TYR A 21 2.43 6.80 -5.90
CA TYR A 21 1.75 7.86 -6.62
C TYR A 21 2.64 9.09 -6.84
N LEU A 22 3.62 9.29 -5.97
CA LEU A 22 4.59 10.38 -6.15
C LEU A 22 5.61 10.08 -7.25
N ILE A 23 5.89 8.79 -7.48
CA ILE A 23 6.85 8.36 -8.50
C ILE A 23 6.09 7.82 -9.72
N ASP A 24 5.30 8.66 -10.35
CA ASP A 24 4.51 8.25 -11.51
C ASP A 24 5.01 8.99 -12.75
N ASP A 25 6.26 8.79 -13.09
CA ASP A 25 6.88 9.47 -14.22
C ASP A 25 7.38 8.53 -15.33
N GLY A 26 7.21 7.22 -15.13
CA GLY A 26 7.63 6.23 -16.10
C GLY A 26 9.12 5.95 -16.14
N HIS A 27 9.92 6.70 -15.39
CA HIS A 27 11.37 6.53 -15.36
C HIS A 27 11.84 5.62 -14.24
N HIS A 28 10.95 5.31 -13.29
CA HIS A 28 11.30 4.54 -12.10
C HIS A 28 10.57 3.20 -12.04
N ASN A 29 10.46 2.53 -13.21
CA ASN A 29 9.69 1.29 -13.29
C ASN A 29 10.25 0.18 -12.41
N LYS A 30 11.57 0.11 -12.28
CA LYS A 30 12.20 -0.89 -11.42
C LYS A 30 11.86 -0.64 -9.96
N GLU A 31 11.98 0.61 -9.54
CA GLU A 31 11.67 1.00 -8.16
C GLU A 31 10.19 0.77 -7.83
N LEU A 32 9.31 1.06 -8.76
CA LEU A 32 7.88 0.78 -8.59
C LEU A 32 7.61 -0.71 -8.45
N GLY A 33 8.29 -1.53 -9.26
CA GLY A 33 8.18 -2.98 -9.15
C GLY A 33 8.64 -3.48 -7.78
N ASP A 34 9.73 -2.94 -7.27
CA ASP A 34 10.24 -3.30 -5.95
C ASP A 34 9.27 -2.90 -4.85
N LEU A 35 8.68 -1.71 -4.97
CA LEU A 35 7.66 -1.25 -4.00
C LEU A 35 6.45 -2.18 -3.98
N ILE A 36 6.02 -2.62 -5.16
CA ILE A 36 4.88 -3.55 -5.24
C ILE A 36 5.21 -4.87 -4.56
N LYS A 37 6.42 -5.38 -4.76
CA LYS A 37 6.85 -6.64 -4.13
C LYS A 37 6.86 -6.51 -2.61
N VAL A 38 7.43 -5.44 -2.09
CA VAL A 38 7.48 -5.19 -0.66
C VAL A 38 6.06 -5.02 -0.11
N GLY A 39 5.22 -4.29 -0.84
CA GLY A 39 3.83 -4.10 -0.45
C GLY A 39 3.07 -5.42 -0.35
N ASN A 40 3.28 -6.33 -1.30
CA ASN A 40 2.62 -7.63 -1.27
C ASN A 40 3.05 -8.45 -0.05
N VAL A 41 4.33 -8.42 0.30
CA VAL A 41 4.83 -9.11 1.49
C VAL A 41 4.17 -8.55 2.75
N LEU A 42 4.13 -7.24 2.87
CA LEU A 42 3.50 -6.58 4.01
C LEU A 42 2.01 -6.87 4.09
N PHE A 43 1.33 -6.82 2.96
CA PHE A 43 -0.10 -7.09 2.90
C PHE A 43 -0.41 -8.52 3.40
N ASN A 44 0.41 -9.48 3.00
CA ASN A 44 0.22 -10.87 3.42
C ASN A 44 0.43 -11.06 4.92
N GLU A 45 1.15 -10.16 5.57
CA GLU A 45 1.36 -10.20 7.01
C GLU A 45 0.16 -9.64 7.80
N LEU A 46 -0.76 -8.96 7.12
CA LEU A 46 -1.96 -8.45 7.78
C LEU A 46 -2.96 -9.57 8.06
N ASN A 47 -3.73 -9.45 9.15
CA ASN A 47 -4.83 -10.36 9.37
C ASN A 47 -5.99 -10.02 8.43
N ASP A 48 -7.01 -10.89 8.38
CA ASP A 48 -8.09 -10.75 7.41
C ASP A 48 -8.86 -9.44 7.55
N ALA A 49 -9.12 -9.01 8.79
CA ALA A 49 -9.83 -7.77 9.04
C ALA A 49 -9.05 -6.57 8.53
N ASN A 50 -7.75 -6.55 8.77
CA ASN A 50 -6.90 -5.46 8.33
C ASN A 50 -6.67 -5.47 6.83
N LYS A 51 -6.61 -6.65 6.21
CA LYS A 51 -6.54 -6.75 4.75
C LYS A 51 -7.77 -6.10 4.12
N GLU A 52 -8.94 -6.38 4.66
CA GLU A 52 -10.18 -5.81 4.16
C GLU A 52 -10.18 -4.30 4.30
N ARG A 53 -9.78 -3.78 5.45
CA ARG A 53 -9.71 -2.34 5.70
C ARG A 53 -8.75 -1.67 4.74
N PHE A 54 -7.60 -2.25 4.53
CA PHE A 54 -6.60 -1.70 3.62
C PHE A 54 -7.14 -1.71 2.20
N GLN A 55 -7.80 -2.78 1.80
CA GLN A 55 -8.34 -2.90 0.44
C GLN A 55 -9.41 -1.83 0.19
N ILE A 56 -10.28 -1.58 1.17
CA ILE A 56 -11.30 -0.54 1.06
C ILE A 56 -10.64 0.84 0.91
N TRP A 57 -9.64 1.11 1.72
CA TRP A 57 -8.90 2.36 1.66
C TRP A 57 -8.22 2.53 0.29
N LEU A 58 -7.59 1.47 -0.20
CA LEU A 58 -6.88 1.50 -1.47
C LEU A 58 -7.84 1.74 -2.63
N ASP A 59 -8.96 1.06 -2.64
CA ASP A 59 -9.96 1.23 -3.70
C ASP A 59 -10.45 2.68 -3.75
N LYS A 60 -10.68 3.26 -2.59
CA LYS A 60 -11.12 4.65 -2.50
C LYS A 60 -10.06 5.60 -3.02
N LYS A 61 -8.80 5.36 -2.66
CA LYS A 61 -7.70 6.19 -3.10
C LYS A 61 -7.49 6.10 -4.60
N MET A 62 -7.62 4.91 -5.16
CA MET A 62 -7.50 4.73 -6.61
C MET A 62 -8.60 5.47 -7.36
N LYS A 63 -9.81 5.46 -6.84
CA LYS A 63 -10.91 6.20 -7.45
C LYS A 63 -10.67 7.70 -7.42
N GLU A 64 -10.16 8.20 -6.30
CA GLU A 64 -9.84 9.62 -6.17
C GLU A 64 -8.80 10.05 -7.20
N ASN A 65 -7.80 9.21 -7.44
CA ASN A 65 -6.77 9.53 -8.42
C ASN A 65 -7.26 9.43 -9.86
N GLU A 66 -8.22 8.54 -10.12
CA GLU A 66 -8.81 8.42 -11.45
C GLU A 66 -9.66 9.63 -11.83
N LEU A 67 -10.29 10.25 -10.83
CA LEU A 67 -11.15 11.40 -11.08
C LEU A 67 -10.38 12.68 -11.40
N ASP A 68 -9.11 12.71 -11.11
CA ASP A 68 -8.25 13.83 -11.46
C ASP A 68 -7.76 13.73 -12.88
#